data_b174807572418f6cfd3aba3e7cef263b
#
_entry.id   b174807572418f6cfd3aba3e7cef263b
#
_cell.length_a   1.000
_cell.length_b   1.000
_cell.length_c   1.000
_cell.angle_alpha   90.00
_cell.angle_beta   90.00
_cell.angle_gamma   90.00
#
_symmetry.space_group_name_H-M   'P 1'
#
loop_
_entity.id
_entity.type
_entity.pdbx_description
1 polymer ?
#
loop_
_entity_poly.entity_id
_entity_poly.type
_entity_poly.pdbx_seq_one_letter_code
_entity_poly.pdbx_strand_id
1 'polypeptide(L)'
;MHLGGKFARHSRILVVFGILFTALFTISATSHAGDGDLSVPGSDAKLAVSPNSKLADPEDLASHIFVEDRITLEFMTGAMFSPSGVGPVVPVFNYQQNNVRLGWMLDAPDSWGPQAGREDPLRGNFEAILEATGSYVWYSYGTYMVGVTGLVRYNFVQPDWIVVPYIQGGAGVIYTNARNWSDQDAIGANVEFTPQFAGGLRFLLEKNWTFNVEGSFQHISNANTSARNQGVNAYGGFVGFTYVFDKIWTD
;
A
#
# COMPACT_ATOMS: atom_id res chain seq x y z
N MET A 1 -10.95 -25.95 -27.60
CA MET A 1 -11.84 -25.84 -26.44
C MET A 1 -10.97 -25.85 -25.19
N HIS A 2 -10.47 -24.65 -24.79
CA HIS A 2 -9.42 -24.47 -23.78
C HIS A 2 -9.94 -23.57 -22.66
N LEU A 3 -10.78 -24.13 -21.76
CA LEU A 3 -11.31 -23.42 -20.59
C LEU A 3 -10.80 -23.96 -19.25
N GLY A 4 -9.90 -24.96 -19.26
CA GLY A 4 -9.41 -25.61 -18.05
C GLY A 4 -8.24 -24.93 -17.33
N GLY A 5 -7.49 -24.05 -18.00
CA GLY A 5 -6.26 -23.50 -17.46
C GLY A 5 -6.43 -22.33 -16.47
N LYS A 6 -7.49 -21.53 -16.62
CA LYS A 6 -7.68 -20.33 -15.79
C LYS A 6 -8.19 -20.62 -14.37
N PHE A 7 -8.99 -21.64 -14.16
CA PHE A 7 -9.53 -21.97 -12.83
C PHE A 7 -8.49 -22.55 -11.85
N ALA A 8 -7.47 -23.26 -12.35
CA ALA A 8 -6.41 -23.82 -11.52
C ALA A 8 -5.42 -22.76 -10.99
N ARG A 9 -5.26 -21.61 -11.70
CA ARG A 9 -4.42 -20.49 -11.26
C ARG A 9 -5.00 -19.74 -10.05
N HIS A 10 -6.32 -19.54 -10.00
CA HIS A 10 -6.97 -18.78 -8.92
C HIS A 10 -6.93 -19.49 -7.55
N SER A 11 -6.94 -20.83 -7.52
CA SER A 11 -6.87 -21.57 -6.26
C SER A 11 -5.49 -21.52 -5.58
N ARG A 12 -4.41 -21.31 -6.35
CA ARG A 12 -3.04 -21.20 -5.80
C ARG A 12 -2.80 -19.86 -5.12
N ILE A 13 -3.44 -18.79 -5.57
CA ILE A 13 -3.33 -17.44 -5.01
C ILE A 13 -3.98 -17.37 -3.63
N LEU A 14 -5.14 -17.99 -3.44
CA LEU A 14 -5.80 -18.07 -2.15
C LEU A 14 -4.94 -18.74 -1.06
N VAL A 15 -4.08 -19.69 -1.43
CA VAL A 15 -3.16 -20.39 -0.50
C VAL A 15 -2.00 -19.47 -0.09
N VAL A 16 -1.45 -18.67 -1.01
CA VAL A 16 -0.35 -17.73 -0.72
C VAL A 16 -0.85 -16.61 0.21
N PHE A 17 -2.06 -16.08 0.00
CA PHE A 17 -2.69 -15.10 0.89
C PHE A 17 -2.94 -15.66 2.31
N GLY A 18 -3.30 -16.92 2.44
CA GLY A 18 -3.52 -17.57 3.73
C GLY A 18 -2.24 -17.73 4.56
N ILE A 19 -1.12 -18.04 3.93
CA ILE A 19 0.17 -18.31 4.60
C ILE A 19 0.82 -17.00 5.11
N LEU A 20 0.71 -15.89 4.35
CA LEU A 20 1.26 -14.60 4.78
C LEU A 20 0.51 -14.02 6.00
N PHE A 21 -0.78 -14.27 6.12
CA PHE A 21 -1.60 -13.81 7.23
C PHE A 21 -1.18 -14.44 8.56
N THR A 22 -0.70 -15.68 8.55
CA THR A 22 -0.26 -16.41 9.75
C THR A 22 1.13 -15.98 10.22
N ALA A 23 2.01 -15.54 9.29
CA ALA A 23 3.38 -15.14 9.61
C ALA A 23 3.49 -13.72 10.24
N LEU A 24 2.54 -12.82 9.95
CA LEU A 24 2.55 -11.44 10.47
C LEU A 24 2.10 -11.30 11.93
N PHE A 25 1.42 -12.31 12.50
CA PHE A 25 0.91 -12.26 13.87
C PHE A 25 1.88 -12.82 14.94
N THR A 26 3.04 -13.36 14.55
CA THR A 26 3.98 -14.02 15.48
C THR A 26 5.22 -13.21 15.85
N ILE A 27 5.33 -11.94 15.42
CA ILE A 27 6.43 -11.06 15.90
C ILE A 27 5.99 -10.36 17.18
N SER A 28 6.10 -11.06 18.30
CA SER A 28 6.05 -10.47 19.64
C SER A 28 7.37 -9.76 19.92
N ALA A 29 7.26 -8.51 20.34
CA ALA A 29 8.37 -7.66 20.73
C ALA A 29 9.10 -8.22 21.96
N THR A 30 10.36 -8.58 21.81
CA THR A 30 11.32 -8.67 22.91
C THR A 30 12.25 -7.46 22.84
N SER A 31 11.98 -6.46 23.68
CA SER A 31 12.92 -5.36 23.93
C SER A 31 14.02 -5.84 24.86
N HIS A 32 15.24 -5.94 24.38
CA HIS A 32 16.43 -6.04 25.22
C HIS A 32 17.13 -4.68 25.20
N ALA A 33 17.12 -4.00 26.35
CA ALA A 33 17.96 -2.86 26.59
C ALA A 33 19.39 -3.38 26.91
N GLY A 34 20.31 -3.06 26.01
CA GLY A 34 21.75 -3.29 26.21
C GLY A 34 22.48 -1.96 26.16
N ASP A 35 22.99 -1.50 27.28
CA ASP A 35 23.96 -0.42 27.36
C ASP A 35 25.23 -0.82 26.59
N GLY A 36 25.57 -0.07 25.56
CA GLY A 36 26.78 -0.26 24.76
C GLY A 36 27.36 1.09 24.38
N ASP A 37 28.52 1.37 24.96
CA ASP A 37 29.42 2.50 24.75
C ASP A 37 29.65 2.82 23.26
N LEU A 38 29.27 4.03 22.82
CA LEU A 38 29.46 4.54 21.44
C LEU A 38 30.77 5.33 21.36
N SER A 39 31.87 4.63 21.11
CA SER A 39 33.09 5.27 20.59
C SER A 39 32.96 5.45 19.07
N VAL A 40 32.92 6.70 18.59
CA VAL A 40 32.90 7.08 17.19
C VAL A 40 34.33 6.98 16.61
N PRO A 41 34.61 6.09 15.65
CA PRO A 41 35.85 6.15 14.87
C PRO A 41 35.73 7.20 13.76
N GLY A 42 36.83 7.89 13.50
CA GLY A 42 37.00 9.07 12.69
C GLY A 42 36.37 9.08 11.29
N SER A 43 35.90 10.27 10.99
CA SER A 43 35.37 10.75 9.74
C SER A 43 36.46 10.80 8.65
N ASP A 44 36.61 9.77 7.82
CA ASP A 44 37.28 9.87 6.50
C ASP A 44 36.83 8.77 5.52
N ALA A 45 35.59 8.31 5.58
CA ALA A 45 35.02 7.53 4.51
C ALA A 45 34.52 8.46 3.38
N LYS A 46 35.42 8.85 2.48
CA LYS A 46 35.04 9.30 1.14
C LYS A 46 34.21 8.17 0.53
N LEU A 47 32.90 8.37 0.40
CA LEU A 47 32.05 7.58 -0.47
C LEU A 47 32.63 7.69 -1.88
N ALA A 48 33.42 6.69 -2.27
CA ALA A 48 33.84 6.53 -3.65
C ALA A 48 32.62 6.12 -4.45
N VAL A 49 31.88 7.10 -4.95
CA VAL A 49 30.88 6.85 -6.01
C VAL A 49 31.69 6.35 -7.20
N SER A 50 31.54 5.06 -7.50
CA SER A 50 32.15 4.46 -8.68
C SER A 50 31.68 5.23 -9.92
N PRO A 51 32.60 5.81 -10.75
CA PRO A 51 32.19 6.59 -11.92
C PRO A 51 31.57 5.75 -13.04
N ASN A 52 31.37 4.44 -12.84
CA ASN A 52 30.81 3.49 -13.79
C ASN A 52 29.46 2.88 -13.40
N SER A 53 28.72 3.43 -12.44
CA SER A 53 27.32 3.07 -12.30
C SER A 53 26.54 3.71 -13.45
N LYS A 54 26.46 3.02 -14.60
CA LYS A 54 25.41 3.32 -15.57
C LYS A 54 24.09 3.20 -14.81
N LEU A 55 23.40 4.33 -14.65
CA LEU A 55 22.01 4.30 -14.23
C LEU A 55 21.29 3.34 -15.19
N ALA A 56 20.50 2.42 -14.66
CA ALA A 56 19.74 1.50 -15.50
C ALA A 56 18.85 2.32 -16.45
N ASP A 57 18.71 1.83 -17.68
CA ASP A 57 17.86 2.47 -18.68
C ASP A 57 16.42 2.49 -18.14
N PRO A 58 15.70 3.63 -18.15
CA PRO A 58 14.30 3.69 -17.72
C PRO A 58 13.40 2.66 -18.41
N GLU A 59 13.58 2.40 -19.70
CA GLU A 59 12.85 1.40 -20.46
C GLU A 59 13.10 -0.02 -19.91
N ASP A 60 14.32 -0.33 -19.52
CA ASP A 60 14.69 -1.61 -18.89
C ASP A 60 14.02 -1.77 -17.52
N LEU A 61 13.93 -0.69 -16.72
CA LEU A 61 13.30 -0.74 -15.41
C LEU A 61 11.79 -0.94 -15.51
N ALA A 62 11.11 -0.16 -16.34
CA ALA A 62 9.65 -0.25 -16.51
C ALA A 62 9.25 -1.61 -17.08
N SER A 63 9.96 -2.11 -18.10
CA SER A 63 9.70 -3.40 -18.74
C SER A 63 9.95 -4.58 -17.80
N HIS A 64 10.82 -4.42 -16.81
CA HIS A 64 11.10 -5.45 -15.81
C HIS A 64 10.06 -5.46 -14.68
N ILE A 65 9.63 -4.28 -14.20
CA ILE A 65 8.74 -4.13 -13.05
C ILE A 65 7.29 -4.44 -13.43
N PHE A 66 6.78 -3.86 -14.53
CA PHE A 66 5.37 -3.93 -14.90
C PHE A 66 5.11 -5.08 -15.89
N VAL A 67 5.30 -6.30 -15.42
CA VAL A 67 5.08 -7.53 -16.18
C VAL A 67 3.92 -8.31 -15.56
N GLU A 68 3.06 -8.89 -16.40
CA GLU A 68 2.00 -9.79 -15.96
C GLU A 68 2.55 -10.90 -15.03
N ASP A 69 1.77 -11.23 -14.00
CA ASP A 69 2.10 -12.24 -12.98
C ASP A 69 3.26 -11.87 -12.02
N ARG A 70 3.75 -10.62 -12.03
CA ARG A 70 4.71 -10.15 -11.01
C ARG A 70 4.02 -9.98 -9.66
N ILE A 71 4.71 -10.41 -8.62
CA ILE A 71 4.31 -10.19 -7.23
C ILE A 71 5.11 -9.02 -6.67
N THR A 72 4.45 -8.17 -5.88
CA THR A 72 5.06 -7.03 -5.20
C THR A 72 4.82 -7.11 -3.70
N LEU A 73 5.79 -6.66 -2.91
CA LEU A 73 5.64 -6.44 -1.47
C LEU A 73 5.98 -4.97 -1.20
N GLU A 74 4.97 -4.22 -0.74
CA GLU A 74 5.10 -2.79 -0.49
C GLU A 74 4.89 -2.50 1.01
N PHE A 75 5.77 -1.68 1.58
CA PHE A 75 5.61 -1.12 2.91
C PHE A 75 5.42 0.38 2.79
N MET A 76 4.33 0.91 3.38
CA MET A 76 4.00 2.33 3.41
C MET A 76 3.79 2.79 4.84
N THR A 77 4.30 3.98 5.16
CA THR A 77 4.06 4.65 6.44
C THR A 77 3.62 6.08 6.20
N GLY A 78 2.67 6.56 7.00
CA GLY A 78 2.13 7.88 6.81
C GLY A 78 1.24 8.36 7.94
N ALA A 79 0.64 9.53 7.73
CA ALA A 79 -0.25 10.17 8.68
C ALA A 79 -1.56 10.55 8.01
N MET A 80 -2.65 10.31 8.71
CA MET A 80 -4.01 10.62 8.31
C MET A 80 -4.64 11.65 9.24
N PHE A 81 -5.30 12.63 8.66
CA PHE A 81 -5.92 13.75 9.35
C PHE A 81 -7.38 13.84 8.95
N SER A 82 -8.24 14.01 9.94
CA SER A 82 -9.68 14.27 9.74
C SER A 82 -9.98 15.70 10.20
N PRO A 83 -9.82 16.72 9.31
CA PRO A 83 -10.03 18.10 9.69
C PRO A 83 -11.53 18.38 9.97
N SER A 84 -11.81 19.16 11.00
CA SER A 84 -13.16 19.64 11.27
C SER A 84 -13.65 20.50 10.10
N GLY A 85 -14.92 20.29 9.68
CA GLY A 85 -15.54 21.07 8.60
C GLY A 85 -15.48 20.44 7.20
N VAL A 86 -14.85 19.28 7.04
CA VAL A 86 -14.91 18.50 5.81
C VAL A 86 -15.75 17.23 6.04
N GLY A 87 -17.02 17.29 5.69
CA GLY A 87 -17.98 16.23 5.97
C GLY A 87 -18.82 16.48 7.23
N PRO A 88 -19.44 15.46 7.84
CA PRO A 88 -20.20 15.60 9.07
C PRO A 88 -19.34 16.20 10.19
N VAL A 89 -19.99 16.92 11.14
CA VAL A 89 -19.32 17.52 12.30
C VAL A 89 -18.87 16.38 13.22
N VAL A 90 -17.72 15.83 12.94
CA VAL A 90 -17.08 14.79 13.73
C VAL A 90 -15.89 15.37 14.48
N PRO A 91 -15.54 14.84 15.66
CA PRO A 91 -14.31 15.23 16.33
C PRO A 91 -13.11 14.93 15.44
N VAL A 92 -12.08 15.78 15.55
CA VAL A 92 -10.81 15.56 14.85
C VAL A 92 -10.30 14.16 15.17
N PHE A 93 -9.94 13.38 14.14
CA PHE A 93 -9.48 12.01 14.28
C PHE A 93 -8.17 11.83 13.48
N ASN A 94 -7.06 11.93 14.18
CA ASN A 94 -5.73 11.87 13.54
C ASN A 94 -4.98 10.62 13.98
N TYR A 95 -4.35 9.94 13.02
CA TYR A 95 -3.65 8.70 13.28
C TYR A 95 -2.45 8.52 12.35
N GLN A 96 -1.44 7.85 12.85
CA GLN A 96 -0.34 7.32 12.05
C GLN A 96 -0.74 5.93 11.56
N GLN A 97 -0.43 5.62 10.32
CA GLN A 97 -0.79 4.36 9.69
C GLN A 97 0.42 3.74 9.00
N ASN A 98 0.56 2.43 9.19
CA ASN A 98 1.52 1.60 8.48
C ASN A 98 0.76 0.54 7.70
N ASN A 99 1.13 0.38 6.44
CA ASN A 99 0.51 -0.58 5.53
C ASN A 99 1.56 -1.54 5.01
N VAL A 100 1.24 -2.83 5.01
CA VAL A 100 1.96 -3.87 4.27
C VAL A 100 1.04 -4.32 3.16
N ARG A 101 1.49 -4.20 1.91
CA ARG A 101 0.70 -4.51 0.72
C ARG A 101 1.35 -5.64 -0.06
N LEU A 102 0.59 -6.67 -0.36
CA LEU A 102 0.95 -7.72 -1.31
C LEU A 102 0.21 -7.44 -2.62
N GLY A 103 0.95 -7.11 -3.66
CA GLY A 103 0.42 -6.80 -4.98
C GLY A 103 0.65 -7.93 -5.98
N TRP A 104 -0.21 -7.98 -6.99
CA TRP A 104 -0.11 -8.86 -8.14
C TRP A 104 -0.45 -8.10 -9.41
N MET A 105 0.50 -8.04 -10.35
CA MET A 105 0.32 -7.44 -11.67
C MET A 105 -0.60 -8.33 -12.51
N LEU A 106 -1.78 -7.80 -12.89
CA LEU A 106 -2.83 -8.56 -13.57
C LEU A 106 -2.59 -8.67 -15.08
N ASP A 107 -1.85 -7.72 -15.64
CA ASP A 107 -1.59 -7.58 -17.06
C ASP A 107 -0.26 -6.84 -17.32
N ALA A 108 0.13 -6.77 -18.57
CA ALA A 108 1.25 -5.94 -19.02
C ALA A 108 0.74 -4.58 -19.55
N PRO A 109 1.59 -3.52 -19.58
CA PRO A 109 1.18 -2.17 -19.97
C PRO A 109 0.53 -2.01 -21.34
N ASP A 110 0.75 -2.95 -22.26
CA ASP A 110 0.20 -2.92 -23.63
C ASP A 110 -1.00 -3.87 -23.83
N SER A 111 -1.51 -4.47 -22.72
CA SER A 111 -2.56 -5.48 -22.79
C SER A 111 -3.98 -4.90 -22.98
N TRP A 112 -4.19 -3.62 -22.65
CA TRP A 112 -5.50 -2.96 -22.69
C TRP A 112 -5.43 -1.64 -23.47
N GLY A 113 -6.49 -1.36 -24.19
CA GLY A 113 -6.64 -0.14 -24.96
C GLY A 113 -6.62 -0.38 -26.46
N PRO A 114 -7.00 0.64 -27.28
CA PRO A 114 -6.69 0.60 -28.69
C PRO A 114 -5.17 0.43 -28.76
N GLN A 115 -4.68 -0.53 -29.53
CA GLN A 115 -3.24 -0.79 -29.70
C GLN A 115 -2.55 0.50 -30.15
N ALA A 116 -2.47 1.40 -29.23
CA ALA A 116 -1.87 2.69 -29.36
C ALA A 116 -0.40 2.43 -29.08
N GLY A 117 0.42 2.74 -30.03
CA GLY A 117 1.85 2.71 -29.85
C GLY A 117 2.30 3.50 -28.63
N ARG A 118 3.61 3.69 -28.45
CA ARG A 118 4.28 4.38 -27.34
C ARG A 118 3.72 5.75 -26.91
N GLU A 119 2.75 6.30 -27.67
CA GLU A 119 2.18 7.65 -27.47
C GLU A 119 0.83 7.66 -26.72
N ASP A 120 0.29 6.50 -26.27
CA ASP A 120 -0.96 6.49 -25.52
C ASP A 120 -0.73 6.98 -24.08
N PRO A 121 -1.28 8.15 -23.69
CA PRO A 121 -1.12 8.69 -22.34
C PRO A 121 -1.76 7.79 -21.25
N LEU A 122 -2.68 6.91 -21.64
CA LEU A 122 -3.34 5.95 -20.75
C LEU A 122 -2.67 4.58 -20.76
N ARG A 123 -1.53 4.43 -21.45
CA ARG A 123 -0.77 3.19 -21.39
C ARG A 123 -0.41 2.84 -19.95
N GLY A 124 -0.69 1.62 -19.53
CA GLY A 124 -0.47 1.20 -18.15
C GLY A 124 -0.98 -0.20 -17.85
N ASN A 125 -0.90 -0.59 -16.60
CA ASN A 125 -1.34 -1.91 -16.16
C ASN A 125 -2.12 -1.88 -14.85
N PHE A 126 -2.90 -2.93 -14.61
CA PHE A 126 -3.62 -3.15 -13.37
C PHE A 126 -2.82 -4.01 -12.39
N GLU A 127 -2.93 -3.66 -11.12
CA GLU A 127 -2.35 -4.40 -10.00
C GLU A 127 -3.45 -4.65 -8.95
N ALA A 128 -3.71 -5.91 -8.60
CA ALA A 128 -4.55 -6.27 -7.47
C ALA A 128 -3.72 -6.27 -6.20
N ILE A 129 -4.23 -5.68 -5.11
CA ILE A 129 -3.47 -5.50 -3.86
C ILE A 129 -4.31 -5.99 -2.68
N LEU A 130 -3.68 -6.76 -1.81
CA LEU A 130 -4.15 -7.02 -0.46
C LEU A 130 -3.30 -6.21 0.51
N GLU A 131 -3.94 -5.31 1.25
CA GLU A 131 -3.32 -4.45 2.24
C GLU A 131 -3.65 -4.92 3.66
N ALA A 132 -2.64 -5.05 4.50
CA ALA A 132 -2.78 -5.17 5.95
C ALA A 132 -2.38 -3.83 6.58
N THR A 133 -3.24 -3.31 7.46
CA THR A 133 -3.09 -1.98 8.07
C THR A 133 -2.93 -2.08 9.58
N GLY A 134 -2.01 -1.30 10.14
CA GLY A 134 -1.88 -1.05 11.56
C GLY A 134 -1.75 0.45 11.83
N SER A 135 -2.64 1.01 12.67
CA SER A 135 -2.68 2.44 12.94
C SER A 135 -2.62 2.72 14.45
N TYR A 136 -1.94 3.82 14.80
CA TYR A 136 -1.94 4.40 16.13
C TYR A 136 -2.67 5.75 16.11
N VAL A 137 -3.73 5.88 16.92
CA VAL A 137 -4.52 7.10 17.05
C VAL A 137 -3.86 7.99 18.10
N TRP A 138 -3.31 9.15 17.66
CA TRP A 138 -2.64 10.06 18.59
C TRP A 138 -3.52 11.24 19.02
N TYR A 139 -4.61 11.49 18.30
CA TYR A 139 -5.52 12.58 18.63
C TYR A 139 -6.94 12.19 18.22
N SER A 140 -7.75 11.81 19.17
CA SER A 140 -9.16 11.52 19.16
C SER A 140 -9.51 10.39 20.14
N TYR A 141 -10.63 9.69 19.86
CA TYR A 141 -11.12 8.54 20.61
C TYR A 141 -10.47 7.25 20.11
N GLY A 142 -10.14 6.36 21.02
CA GLY A 142 -9.42 5.13 20.69
C GLY A 142 -7.91 5.28 20.73
N THR A 143 -7.21 4.16 20.54
CA THR A 143 -5.76 4.11 20.58
C THR A 143 -5.16 3.42 19.35
N TYR A 144 -5.90 2.48 18.75
CA TYR A 144 -5.40 1.72 17.62
C TYR A 144 -6.51 1.32 16.65
N MET A 145 -6.07 1.02 15.43
CA MET A 145 -6.87 0.36 14.41
C MET A 145 -6.00 -0.69 13.72
N VAL A 146 -6.57 -1.87 13.43
CA VAL A 146 -5.93 -2.91 12.63
C VAL A 146 -6.92 -3.45 11.62
N GLY A 147 -6.48 -3.75 10.42
CA GLY A 147 -7.43 -4.18 9.39
C GLY A 147 -6.82 -4.73 8.12
N VAL A 148 -7.71 -5.05 7.19
CA VAL A 148 -7.36 -5.55 5.87
C VAL A 148 -8.22 -4.88 4.81
N THR A 149 -7.62 -4.61 3.64
CA THR A 149 -8.25 -3.92 2.52
C THR A 149 -7.89 -4.59 1.20
N GLY A 150 -8.86 -4.78 0.33
CA GLY A 150 -8.63 -5.13 -1.07
C GLY A 150 -8.60 -3.85 -1.91
N LEU A 151 -7.54 -3.68 -2.72
CA LEU A 151 -7.38 -2.53 -3.61
C LEU A 151 -7.14 -3.00 -5.04
N VAL A 152 -7.54 -2.15 -5.99
CA VAL A 152 -7.12 -2.22 -7.39
C VAL A 152 -6.35 -0.94 -7.69
N ARG A 153 -5.15 -1.07 -8.23
CA ARG A 153 -4.28 0.02 -8.65
C ARG A 153 -4.15 0.01 -10.17
N TYR A 154 -4.15 1.19 -10.77
CA TYR A 154 -3.76 1.41 -12.15
C TYR A 154 -2.46 2.21 -12.18
N ASN A 155 -1.40 1.65 -12.77
CA ASN A 155 -0.11 2.30 -12.96
C ASN A 155 -0.06 2.86 -14.39
N PHE A 156 0.24 4.16 -14.56
CA PHE A 156 0.41 4.81 -15.87
C PHE A 156 1.85 4.64 -16.32
N VAL A 157 2.12 3.61 -17.10
CA VAL A 157 3.48 3.18 -17.44
C VAL A 157 3.87 3.65 -18.84
N GLN A 158 4.80 4.59 -18.94
CA GLN A 158 5.41 5.00 -20.21
C GLN A 158 6.84 4.46 -20.32
N PRO A 159 7.33 4.15 -21.54
CA PRO A 159 8.63 3.48 -21.72
C PRO A 159 9.81 4.21 -21.08
N ASP A 160 9.84 5.54 -21.20
CA ASP A 160 10.99 6.35 -20.77
C ASP A 160 10.80 6.99 -19.38
N TRP A 161 9.76 6.59 -18.64
CA TRP A 161 9.46 7.18 -17.34
C TRP A 161 10.13 6.42 -16.20
N ILE A 162 10.92 7.15 -15.41
CA ILE A 162 11.44 6.68 -14.11
C ILE A 162 10.48 7.01 -12.96
N VAL A 163 9.47 7.86 -13.22
CA VAL A 163 8.41 8.22 -12.27
C VAL A 163 7.09 7.80 -12.87
N VAL A 164 6.46 6.80 -12.27
CA VAL A 164 5.22 6.20 -12.74
C VAL A 164 4.08 6.66 -11.83
N PRO A 165 3.17 7.52 -12.34
CA PRO A 165 1.95 7.87 -11.60
C PRO A 165 1.04 6.65 -11.45
N TYR A 166 0.27 6.64 -10.37
CA TYR A 166 -0.78 5.63 -10.18
C TYR A 166 -2.00 6.20 -9.47
N ILE A 167 -3.12 5.53 -9.66
CA ILE A 167 -4.34 5.71 -8.89
C ILE A 167 -4.77 4.35 -8.34
N GLN A 168 -5.40 4.36 -7.19
CA GLN A 168 -5.93 3.11 -6.60
C GLN A 168 -7.19 3.37 -5.81
N GLY A 169 -8.02 2.34 -5.68
CA GLY A 169 -9.21 2.40 -4.86
C GLY A 169 -9.65 1.02 -4.42
N GLY A 170 -10.42 0.98 -3.35
CA GLY A 170 -10.97 -0.25 -2.83
C GLY A 170 -11.66 -0.06 -1.49
N ALA A 171 -11.90 -1.17 -0.81
CA ALA A 171 -12.56 -1.17 0.48
C ALA A 171 -12.05 -2.30 1.37
N GLY A 172 -12.14 -2.06 2.66
CA GLY A 172 -11.70 -3.01 3.68
C GLY A 172 -12.51 -2.93 4.95
N VAL A 173 -12.00 -3.60 5.94
CA VAL A 173 -12.52 -3.60 7.31
C VAL A 173 -11.40 -3.37 8.29
N ILE A 174 -11.68 -2.61 9.35
CA ILE A 174 -10.78 -2.40 10.48
C ILE A 174 -11.47 -2.81 11.78
N TYR A 175 -10.67 -3.26 12.72
CA TYR A 175 -11.04 -3.39 14.12
C TYR A 175 -10.41 -2.23 14.91
N THR A 176 -11.21 -1.59 15.77
CA THR A 176 -10.79 -0.46 16.60
C THR A 176 -11.40 -0.55 18.00
N ASN A 177 -10.73 0.06 18.99
CA ASN A 177 -11.27 0.22 20.33
C ASN A 177 -11.98 1.56 20.54
N ALA A 178 -12.14 2.40 19.52
CA ALA A 178 -12.74 3.73 19.61
C ALA A 178 -14.21 3.71 20.12
N ARG A 179 -14.95 2.63 19.85
CA ARG A 179 -16.30 2.41 20.40
C ARG A 179 -16.39 2.57 21.92
N ASN A 180 -15.34 2.26 22.67
CA ASN A 180 -15.32 2.28 24.14
C ASN A 180 -15.46 3.68 24.75
N TRP A 181 -15.30 4.73 23.92
CA TRP A 181 -15.54 6.12 24.30
C TRP A 181 -16.98 6.50 23.95
N SER A 182 -17.79 6.80 24.98
CA SER A 182 -19.24 7.05 24.84
C SER A 182 -19.60 8.47 24.44
N ASP A 183 -18.67 9.40 24.56
CA ASP A 183 -18.85 10.83 24.34
C ASP A 183 -18.55 11.27 22.90
N GLN A 184 -18.65 10.36 21.95
CA GLN A 184 -18.47 10.58 20.51
C GLN A 184 -19.50 9.79 19.70
N ASP A 185 -19.90 10.33 18.54
CA ASP A 185 -20.88 9.73 17.63
C ASP A 185 -20.27 9.20 16.32
N ALA A 186 -18.94 9.35 16.14
CA ALA A 186 -18.27 9.01 14.90
C ALA A 186 -18.18 7.48 14.67
N ILE A 187 -17.75 6.74 15.69
CA ILE A 187 -17.43 5.31 15.60
C ILE A 187 -18.25 4.55 16.65
N GLY A 188 -19.16 3.70 16.20
CA GLY A 188 -20.11 3.00 17.05
C GLY A 188 -19.88 1.50 17.16
N ALA A 189 -19.07 0.90 16.32
CA ALA A 189 -18.75 -0.51 16.34
C ALA A 189 -17.24 -0.75 16.55
N ASN A 190 -16.88 -1.97 16.93
CA ASN A 190 -15.45 -2.35 16.96
C ASN A 190 -14.96 -2.70 15.56
N VAL A 191 -15.86 -3.13 14.67
CA VAL A 191 -15.57 -3.40 13.26
C VAL A 191 -16.22 -2.31 12.43
N GLU A 192 -15.41 -1.60 11.65
CA GLU A 192 -15.82 -0.52 10.75
C GLU A 192 -15.35 -0.84 9.34
N PHE A 193 -16.08 -0.35 8.32
CA PHE A 193 -15.71 -0.46 6.92
C PHE A 193 -14.85 0.73 6.50
N THR A 194 -13.91 0.50 5.57
CA THR A 194 -12.95 1.51 5.13
C THR A 194 -12.85 1.59 3.60
N PRO A 195 -13.87 2.14 2.91
CA PRO A 195 -13.67 2.53 1.52
C PRO A 195 -12.58 3.61 1.45
N GLN A 196 -11.66 3.44 0.49
CA GLN A 196 -10.54 4.34 0.33
C GLN A 196 -10.12 4.48 -1.12
N PHE A 197 -9.50 5.63 -1.45
CA PHE A 197 -8.82 5.84 -2.71
C PHE A 197 -7.54 6.64 -2.50
N ALA A 198 -6.59 6.48 -3.42
CA ALA A 198 -5.33 7.19 -3.36
C ALA A 198 -4.81 7.47 -4.77
N GLY A 199 -3.92 8.43 -4.86
CA GLY A 199 -3.08 8.68 -6.02
C GLY A 199 -1.65 8.91 -5.58
N GLY A 200 -0.70 8.45 -6.39
CA GLY A 200 0.70 8.51 -5.99
C GLY A 200 1.67 8.48 -7.17
N LEU A 201 2.94 8.55 -6.80
CA LEU A 201 4.07 8.46 -7.70
C LEU A 201 4.98 7.33 -7.23
N ARG A 202 5.34 6.45 -8.16
CA ARG A 202 6.29 5.36 -7.98
C ARG A 202 7.58 5.73 -8.70
N PHE A 203 8.67 5.89 -7.97
CA PHE A 203 10.01 6.17 -8.48
C PHE A 203 10.74 4.85 -8.67
N LEU A 204 11.10 4.52 -9.90
CA LEU A 204 11.84 3.31 -10.24
C LEU A 204 13.31 3.52 -9.87
N LEU A 205 13.79 2.79 -8.87
CA LEU A 205 15.17 2.91 -8.38
C LEU A 205 16.09 1.87 -9.04
N GLU A 206 15.66 0.62 -9.02
CA GLU A 206 16.35 -0.54 -9.56
C GLU A 206 15.33 -1.56 -10.08
N LYS A 207 15.78 -2.62 -10.71
CA LYS A 207 14.92 -3.67 -11.30
C LYS A 207 13.89 -4.24 -10.34
N ASN A 208 14.23 -4.32 -9.05
CA ASN A 208 13.38 -4.92 -8.02
C ASN A 208 12.91 -3.90 -6.96
N TRP A 209 13.33 -2.63 -7.03
CA TRP A 209 13.02 -1.67 -5.99
C TRP A 209 12.40 -0.38 -6.53
N THR A 210 11.32 0.05 -5.89
CA THR A 210 10.73 1.37 -6.11
C THR A 210 10.53 2.11 -4.80
N PHE A 211 10.59 3.44 -4.85
CA PHE A 211 10.17 4.34 -3.79
C PHE A 211 8.82 4.94 -4.16
N ASN A 212 7.90 5.04 -3.20
CA ASN A 212 6.54 5.52 -3.46
C ASN A 212 6.21 6.71 -2.57
N VAL A 213 5.46 7.67 -3.14
CA VAL A 213 4.81 8.78 -2.43
C VAL A 213 3.34 8.76 -2.80
N GLU A 214 2.45 8.80 -1.81
CA GLU A 214 1.01 8.63 -2.00
C GLU A 214 0.22 9.66 -1.21
N GLY A 215 -0.82 10.24 -1.83
CA GLY A 215 -1.88 10.96 -1.17
C GLY A 215 -3.14 10.10 -1.10
N SER A 216 -3.74 9.96 0.08
CA SER A 216 -4.83 9.03 0.33
C SER A 216 -6.03 9.70 0.99
N PHE A 217 -7.20 9.20 0.67
CA PHE A 217 -8.47 9.44 1.35
C PHE A 217 -9.01 8.12 1.89
N GLN A 218 -9.49 8.12 3.13
CA GLN A 218 -10.15 6.98 3.76
C GLN A 218 -11.42 7.45 4.46
N HIS A 219 -12.54 6.75 4.23
CA HIS A 219 -13.76 6.89 4.99
C HIS A 219 -13.90 5.71 5.95
N ILE A 220 -14.23 5.97 7.22
CA ILE A 220 -14.45 4.95 8.25
C ILE A 220 -15.90 5.03 8.70
N SER A 221 -16.66 3.95 8.60
CA SER A 221 -18.06 3.90 9.05
C SER A 221 -18.52 2.45 9.24
N ASN A 222 -19.58 2.25 10.05
CA ASN A 222 -20.13 0.91 10.28
C ASN A 222 -21.33 0.55 9.39
N ALA A 223 -21.57 1.31 8.32
CA ALA A 223 -22.72 1.08 7.42
C ALA A 223 -24.08 0.98 8.15
N ASN A 224 -24.27 1.75 9.22
CA ASN A 224 -25.47 1.76 10.06
C ASN A 224 -25.74 0.45 10.84
N THR A 225 -24.74 -0.36 11.09
CA THR A 225 -24.86 -1.54 11.95
C THR A 225 -24.84 -1.19 13.44
N SER A 226 -24.56 0.07 13.80
CA SER A 226 -24.62 0.63 15.15
C SER A 226 -25.27 2.03 15.13
N ALA A 227 -25.88 2.44 16.26
CA ALA A 227 -26.55 3.72 16.38
C ALA A 227 -25.63 4.93 16.21
N ARG A 228 -24.34 4.82 16.61
CA ARG A 228 -23.31 5.83 16.39
C ARG A 228 -22.60 5.55 15.09
N ASN A 229 -22.78 6.36 14.06
CA ASN A 229 -22.20 6.18 12.73
C ASN A 229 -22.10 7.50 11.95
N GLN A 230 -21.66 8.59 12.58
CA GLN A 230 -21.34 9.80 11.81
C GLN A 230 -20.18 9.58 10.84
N GLY A 231 -19.31 8.59 11.14
CA GLY A 231 -18.16 8.23 10.33
C GLY A 231 -17.00 9.21 10.46
N VAL A 232 -15.90 8.87 9.88
CA VAL A 232 -14.67 9.67 9.82
C VAL A 232 -14.22 9.77 8.38
N ASN A 233 -13.98 10.99 7.88
CA ASN A 233 -13.29 11.23 6.61
C ASN A 233 -11.88 11.69 6.91
N ALA A 234 -10.89 10.93 6.51
CA ALA A 234 -9.48 11.22 6.74
C ALA A 234 -8.72 11.37 5.41
N TYR A 235 -7.80 12.31 5.39
CA TYR A 235 -6.90 12.60 4.27
C TYR A 235 -5.47 12.51 4.78
N GLY A 236 -4.57 11.97 3.98
CA GLY A 236 -3.20 11.81 4.43
C GLY A 236 -2.19 11.62 3.33
N GLY A 237 -0.95 11.50 3.76
CA GLY A 237 0.18 11.24 2.90
C GLY A 237 1.02 10.10 3.42
N PHE A 238 1.57 9.32 2.50
CA PHE A 238 2.40 8.15 2.79
C PHE A 238 3.67 8.18 1.96
N VAL A 239 4.70 7.56 2.52
CA VAL A 239 5.94 7.23 1.80
C VAL A 239 6.30 5.78 2.07
N GLY A 240 6.98 5.14 1.14
CA GLY A 240 7.37 3.76 1.31
C GLY A 240 8.16 3.18 0.17
N PHE A 241 8.42 1.89 0.28
CA PHE A 241 9.19 1.14 -0.71
C PHE A 241 8.42 -0.10 -1.16
N THR A 242 8.59 -0.45 -2.43
CA THR A 242 8.11 -1.71 -2.97
C THR A 242 9.29 -2.54 -3.42
N TYR A 243 9.29 -3.81 -3.04
CA TYR A 243 10.11 -4.84 -3.63
C TYR A 243 9.29 -5.62 -4.66
N VAL A 244 9.83 -5.77 -5.86
CA VAL A 244 9.24 -6.54 -6.97
C VAL A 244 9.96 -7.87 -7.06
N PHE A 245 9.25 -8.97 -6.83
CA PHE A 245 9.83 -10.30 -6.93
C PHE A 245 10.03 -10.69 -8.38
N ASP A 246 11.08 -11.42 -8.66
CA ASP A 246 11.21 -12.07 -9.96
C ASP A 246 10.08 -13.08 -10.17
N LYS A 247 9.75 -13.39 -11.43
CA LYS A 247 8.63 -14.27 -11.74
C LYS A 247 8.78 -15.59 -10.99
N ILE A 248 7.89 -15.86 -10.02
CA ILE A 248 7.95 -17.02 -9.13
C ILE A 248 7.48 -18.30 -9.87
N TRP A 249 6.69 -18.12 -10.94
CA TRP A 249 6.10 -19.20 -11.71
C TRP A 249 6.69 -19.17 -13.13
N THR A 250 7.59 -20.11 -13.42
CA THR A 250 7.97 -20.43 -14.82
C THR A 250 6.97 -21.47 -15.32
N ASP A 251 6.34 -21.18 -16.45
CA ASP A 251 5.52 -22.16 -17.18
C ASP A 251 6.37 -23.34 -17.64
#